data_6e3543ab54e1ffa15c17b4d78010931d
#
_entry.id   6e3543ab54e1ffa15c17b4d78010931d
#
_cell.length_a   1.000
_cell.length_b   1.000
_cell.length_c   1.000
_cell.angle_alpha   90.00
_cell.angle_beta   90.00
_cell.angle_gamma   90.00
#
_symmetry.space_group_name_H-M   'P 1'
#
loop_
_entity.id
_entity.type
_entity.pdbx_description
1 polymer ?
#
loop_
_entity_poly.entity_id
_entity_poly.type
_entity_poly.pdbx_seq_one_letter_code
_entity_poly.pdbx_strand_id
1 'polypeptide(L)'
;MDCPSKKCFKCGRELTLTEFYKHPQMADGHLNKCKECTKKDVHKNYEKKSQDEAWMEKERARGREKFKRLEYKSKNWANKTRKINKLEPNTAARLRKNGFETNGKEAHHWNYNEPKSVFLLSRKAHKRIHQYIIVNYDDKFCYTKEGEKLDTVEKAKTYFKGILDKYGINDELNVINYN
;
A
#
# COMPACT_ATOMS: atom_id res chain seq x y z
N MET A 1 6.71 -11.09 -37.80
CA MET A 1 7.13 -12.26 -37.00
C MET A 1 5.90 -12.71 -36.25
N ASP A 2 5.35 -13.87 -36.67
CA ASP A 2 4.16 -14.42 -36.02
C ASP A 2 4.52 -14.89 -34.62
N CYS A 3 3.91 -14.28 -33.59
CA CYS A 3 4.06 -14.77 -32.22
C CYS A 3 3.40 -16.14 -32.12
N PRO A 4 4.11 -17.16 -31.63
CA PRO A 4 3.53 -18.50 -31.51
C PRO A 4 2.29 -18.46 -30.62
N SER A 5 1.17 -18.97 -31.16
CA SER A 5 -0.14 -19.04 -30.50
C SER A 5 -0.49 -20.47 -30.06
N LYS A 6 -1.40 -20.60 -29.11
CA LYS A 6 -1.89 -21.87 -28.57
C LYS A 6 -3.35 -21.75 -28.19
N LYS A 7 -4.14 -22.77 -28.48
CA LYS A 7 -5.55 -22.83 -28.09
C LYS A 7 -5.71 -23.30 -26.63
N CYS A 8 -6.38 -22.53 -25.82
CA CYS A 8 -6.73 -22.93 -24.46
C CYS A 8 -7.81 -24.03 -24.49
N PHE A 9 -7.53 -25.20 -23.93
CA PHE A 9 -8.48 -26.32 -23.96
C PHE A 9 -9.77 -26.04 -23.16
N LYS A 10 -9.74 -25.10 -22.18
CA LYS A 10 -10.89 -24.81 -21.34
C LYS A 10 -11.83 -23.75 -21.90
N CYS A 11 -11.31 -22.65 -22.45
CA CYS A 11 -12.13 -21.56 -23.00
C CYS A 11 -12.14 -21.51 -24.53
N GLY A 12 -11.38 -22.35 -25.21
CA GLY A 12 -11.33 -22.43 -26.67
C GLY A 12 -10.63 -21.25 -27.37
N ARG A 13 -10.22 -20.20 -26.64
CA ARG A 13 -9.55 -19.03 -27.22
C ARG A 13 -8.14 -19.38 -27.69
N GLU A 14 -7.79 -18.87 -28.86
CA GLU A 14 -6.42 -18.89 -29.34
C GLU A 14 -5.67 -17.67 -28.81
N LEU A 15 -4.57 -17.87 -28.11
CA LEU A 15 -3.83 -16.86 -27.35
C LEU A 15 -2.34 -17.06 -27.57
N THR A 16 -1.55 -16.00 -27.42
CA THR A 16 -0.09 -16.07 -27.45
C THR A 16 0.45 -16.95 -26.31
N LEU A 17 1.59 -17.59 -26.48
CA LEU A 17 2.21 -18.43 -25.44
C LEU A 17 2.48 -17.69 -24.14
N THR A 18 2.63 -16.35 -24.18
CA THR A 18 2.77 -15.49 -22.99
C THR A 18 1.56 -15.55 -22.05
N GLU A 19 0.38 -15.91 -22.58
CA GLU A 19 -0.85 -16.08 -21.80
C GLU A 19 -0.98 -17.45 -21.13
N PHE A 20 0.02 -18.29 -21.23
CA PHE A 20 0.08 -19.59 -20.57
C PHE A 20 1.20 -19.62 -19.54
N TYR A 21 1.01 -20.39 -18.47
CA TYR A 21 2.09 -20.62 -17.50
C TYR A 21 3.09 -21.63 -18.07
N LYS A 22 4.37 -21.36 -17.84
CA LYS A 22 5.45 -22.31 -18.20
C LYS A 22 5.28 -23.62 -17.42
N HIS A 23 5.53 -24.75 -18.09
CA HIS A 23 5.48 -26.06 -17.46
C HIS A 23 6.47 -27.01 -18.14
N PRO A 24 7.50 -27.51 -17.42
CA PRO A 24 8.62 -28.24 -18.04
C PRO A 24 8.23 -29.58 -18.64
N GLN A 25 7.12 -30.18 -18.23
CA GLN A 25 6.65 -31.48 -18.71
C GLN A 25 5.73 -31.39 -19.96
N MET A 26 5.44 -30.17 -20.43
CA MET A 26 4.65 -30.03 -21.67
C MET A 26 5.55 -29.88 -22.87
N ALA A 27 5.14 -30.46 -23.99
CA ALA A 27 5.94 -30.51 -25.22
C ALA A 27 6.35 -29.14 -25.75
N ASP A 28 5.48 -28.13 -25.58
CA ASP A 28 5.72 -26.71 -25.93
C ASP A 28 6.18 -25.88 -24.75
N GLY A 29 6.48 -26.47 -23.60
CA GLY A 29 6.92 -25.82 -22.39
C GLY A 29 5.83 -24.98 -21.64
N HIS A 30 4.55 -25.09 -22.05
CA HIS A 30 3.46 -24.29 -21.48
C HIS A 30 2.22 -25.14 -21.18
N LEU A 31 1.51 -24.79 -20.10
CA LEU A 31 0.24 -25.44 -19.76
C LEU A 31 -0.77 -25.33 -20.91
N ASN A 32 -1.64 -26.34 -21.06
CA ASN A 32 -2.71 -26.32 -22.06
C ASN A 32 -3.89 -25.44 -21.70
N LYS A 33 -3.87 -24.85 -20.50
CA LYS A 33 -4.88 -23.93 -19.97
C LYS A 33 -4.29 -22.53 -19.81
N CYS A 34 -4.98 -21.50 -20.31
CA CYS A 34 -4.52 -20.14 -20.19
C CYS A 34 -4.52 -19.65 -18.74
N LYS A 35 -3.74 -18.61 -18.46
CA LYS A 35 -3.59 -17.99 -17.13
C LYS A 35 -4.92 -17.57 -16.52
N GLU A 36 -5.83 -17.00 -17.32
CA GLU A 36 -7.15 -16.58 -16.85
C GLU A 36 -7.98 -17.79 -16.38
N CYS A 37 -8.07 -18.83 -17.18
CA CYS A 37 -8.79 -20.05 -16.80
C CYS A 37 -8.17 -20.73 -15.58
N THR A 38 -6.84 -20.72 -15.48
CA THR A 38 -6.14 -21.26 -14.31
C THR A 38 -6.46 -20.47 -13.06
N LYS A 39 -6.45 -19.12 -13.13
CA LYS A 39 -6.82 -18.27 -11.99
C LYS A 39 -8.27 -18.50 -11.54
N LYS A 40 -9.21 -18.61 -12.48
CA LYS A 40 -10.62 -18.92 -12.17
C LYS A 40 -10.78 -20.25 -11.43
N ASP A 41 -10.03 -21.29 -11.86
CA ASP A 41 -10.09 -22.60 -11.21
C ASP A 41 -9.47 -22.58 -9.81
N VAL A 42 -8.35 -21.91 -9.65
CA VAL A 42 -7.71 -21.72 -8.33
C VAL A 42 -8.65 -20.98 -7.39
N HIS A 43 -9.31 -19.91 -7.86
CA HIS A 43 -10.26 -19.16 -7.06
C HIS A 43 -11.45 -20.01 -6.62
N LYS A 44 -12.09 -20.70 -7.57
CA LYS A 44 -13.20 -21.62 -7.27
C LYS A 44 -12.82 -22.73 -6.28
N ASN A 45 -11.61 -23.28 -6.41
CA ASN A 45 -11.12 -24.28 -5.48
C ASN A 45 -10.85 -23.69 -4.08
N TYR A 46 -10.32 -22.49 -4.04
CA TYR A 46 -10.12 -21.75 -2.77
C TYR A 46 -11.45 -21.46 -2.09
N GLU A 47 -12.45 -20.93 -2.80
CA GLU A 47 -13.79 -20.67 -2.26
C GLU A 47 -14.40 -21.91 -1.65
N LYS A 48 -14.31 -23.07 -2.34
CA LYS A 48 -14.79 -24.34 -1.81
C LYS A 48 -14.04 -24.76 -0.55
N LYS A 49 -12.72 -24.64 -0.54
CA LYS A 49 -11.90 -25.06 0.60
C LYS A 49 -11.95 -24.11 1.79
N SER A 50 -12.17 -22.82 1.52
CA SER A 50 -12.26 -21.81 2.59
C SER A 50 -13.48 -21.95 3.49
N GLN A 51 -14.44 -22.78 3.12
CA GLN A 51 -15.57 -23.14 3.97
C GLN A 51 -15.20 -24.18 5.05
N ASP A 52 -14.06 -24.85 4.89
CA ASP A 52 -13.52 -25.79 5.88
C ASP A 52 -12.57 -25.05 6.83
N GLU A 53 -13.00 -24.87 8.08
CA GLU A 53 -12.22 -24.16 9.10
C GLU A 53 -10.90 -24.89 9.43
N ALA A 54 -10.89 -26.22 9.40
CA ALA A 54 -9.67 -26.99 9.64
C ALA A 54 -8.63 -26.75 8.52
N TRP A 55 -9.08 -26.66 7.28
CA TRP A 55 -8.23 -26.30 6.17
C TRP A 55 -7.72 -24.85 6.28
N MET A 56 -8.60 -23.91 6.64
CA MET A 56 -8.22 -22.50 6.85
C MET A 56 -7.18 -22.33 7.94
N GLU A 57 -7.30 -23.06 9.06
CA GLU A 57 -6.29 -22.97 10.12
C GLU A 57 -4.93 -23.53 9.67
N LYS A 58 -4.91 -24.63 8.91
CA LYS A 58 -3.68 -25.15 8.29
C LYS A 58 -3.04 -24.11 7.36
N GLU A 59 -3.81 -23.40 6.54
CA GLU A 59 -3.30 -22.34 5.66
C GLU A 59 -2.76 -21.15 6.47
N ARG A 60 -3.45 -20.74 7.53
CA ARG A 60 -2.97 -19.70 8.46
C ARG A 60 -1.65 -20.11 9.13
N ALA A 61 -1.57 -21.36 9.60
CA ALA A 61 -0.35 -21.89 10.20
C ALA A 61 0.82 -21.92 9.20
N ARG A 62 0.58 -22.39 7.99
CA ARG A 62 1.55 -22.38 6.89
C ARG A 62 2.02 -20.97 6.56
N GLY A 63 1.10 -20.00 6.54
CA GLY A 63 1.42 -18.58 6.36
C GLY A 63 2.30 -18.01 7.46
N ARG A 64 2.01 -18.30 8.73
CA ARG A 64 2.82 -17.90 9.90
C ARG A 64 4.22 -18.50 9.84
N GLU A 65 4.33 -19.79 9.50
CA GLU A 65 5.62 -20.48 9.36
C GLU A 65 6.46 -19.88 8.22
N LYS A 66 5.85 -19.68 7.04
CA LYS A 66 6.49 -19.01 5.90
C LYS A 66 7.00 -17.62 6.28
N PHE A 67 6.19 -16.83 7.01
CA PHE A 67 6.54 -15.50 7.47
C PHE A 67 7.77 -15.53 8.40
N LYS A 68 7.83 -16.51 9.33
CA LYS A 68 8.98 -16.71 10.23
C LYS A 68 10.22 -17.13 9.42
N ARG A 69 10.10 -18.15 8.57
CA ARG A 69 11.21 -18.72 7.78
C ARG A 69 11.85 -17.70 6.83
N LEU A 70 11.04 -16.84 6.22
CA LEU A 70 11.54 -15.84 5.27
C LEU A 70 11.96 -14.53 5.94
N GLU A 71 11.88 -14.46 7.28
CA GLU A 71 12.31 -13.30 8.07
C GLU A 71 11.79 -11.96 7.51
N TYR A 72 10.54 -11.92 7.06
CA TYR A 72 9.96 -10.71 6.44
C TYR A 72 10.07 -9.46 7.34
N LYS A 73 10.18 -9.64 8.67
CA LYS A 73 10.39 -8.52 9.60
C LYS A 73 11.77 -7.87 9.46
N SER A 74 12.78 -8.62 9.00
CA SER A 74 14.17 -8.12 8.87
C SER A 74 14.43 -7.45 7.53
N LYS A 75 13.62 -7.74 6.50
CA LYS A 75 13.84 -7.24 5.15
C LYS A 75 13.27 -5.85 4.94
N ASN A 76 14.15 -4.86 5.04
CA ASN A 76 14.10 -3.50 4.42
C ASN A 76 12.88 -2.59 4.67
N TRP A 77 11.63 -3.08 4.71
CA TRP A 77 10.46 -2.24 4.90
C TRP A 77 10.38 -1.72 6.33
N ALA A 78 10.67 -2.57 7.31
CA ALA A 78 10.63 -2.23 8.72
C ALA A 78 11.64 -1.12 9.11
N ASN A 79 12.78 -1.03 8.42
CA ASN A 79 13.81 -0.04 8.76
C ASN A 79 13.47 1.37 8.27
N LYS A 80 12.82 1.49 7.12
CA LYS A 80 12.40 2.78 6.56
C LYS A 80 11.26 3.39 7.38
N THR A 81 10.27 2.58 7.72
CA THR A 81 9.12 3.01 8.54
C THR A 81 9.51 3.23 10.01
N ARG A 82 10.46 2.47 10.55
CA ARG A 82 10.97 2.67 11.93
C ARG A 82 11.67 4.00 12.15
N LYS A 83 12.31 4.58 11.15
CA LYS A 83 12.96 5.90 11.28
C LYS A 83 11.89 6.99 11.49
N ILE A 84 10.77 6.94 10.75
CA ILE A 84 9.66 7.89 10.89
C ILE A 84 8.87 7.61 12.18
N ASN A 85 8.52 6.35 12.45
CA ASN A 85 7.75 5.97 13.66
C ASN A 85 8.49 6.23 14.97
N LYS A 86 9.84 6.38 14.95
CA LYS A 86 10.61 6.84 16.11
C LYS A 86 10.42 8.33 16.38
N LEU A 87 10.10 9.12 15.37
CA LEU A 87 9.89 10.56 15.53
C LEU A 87 8.56 10.86 16.23
N GLU A 88 7.50 10.10 15.91
CA GLU A 88 6.20 10.25 16.57
C GLU A 88 5.40 8.94 16.58
N PRO A 89 5.70 8.02 17.50
CA PRO A 89 4.92 6.80 17.64
C PRO A 89 3.56 7.11 18.26
N ASN A 90 2.51 6.49 17.74
CA ASN A 90 1.16 6.53 18.31
C ASN A 90 0.42 7.90 18.25
N THR A 91 0.68 8.74 17.24
CA THR A 91 0.01 10.04 17.06
C THR A 91 -1.52 9.95 17.20
N ALA A 92 -2.17 8.97 16.60
CA ALA A 92 -3.63 8.80 16.71
C ALA A 92 -4.10 8.51 18.15
N ALA A 93 -3.31 7.77 18.94
CA ALA A 93 -3.64 7.51 20.35
C ALA A 93 -3.46 8.78 21.21
N ARG A 94 -2.43 9.57 20.93
CA ARG A 94 -2.19 10.86 21.62
C ARG A 94 -3.27 11.88 21.30
N LEU A 95 -3.67 12.01 20.03
CA LEU A 95 -4.79 12.86 19.63
C LEU A 95 -6.05 12.52 20.41
N ARG A 96 -6.43 11.25 20.48
CA ARG A 96 -7.60 10.81 21.25
C ARG A 96 -7.47 11.10 22.75
N LYS A 97 -6.28 10.90 23.33
CA LYS A 97 -6.01 11.25 24.74
C LYS A 97 -6.18 12.75 25.01
N ASN A 98 -5.90 13.60 24.02
CA ASN A 98 -6.08 15.04 24.08
C ASN A 98 -7.50 15.50 23.65
N GLY A 99 -8.46 14.59 23.55
CA GLY A 99 -9.87 14.90 23.26
C GLY A 99 -10.20 15.13 21.78
N PHE A 100 -9.26 14.87 20.86
CA PHE A 100 -9.52 14.99 19.43
C PHE A 100 -10.16 13.73 18.85
N GLU A 101 -11.32 13.90 18.25
CA GLU A 101 -11.96 12.83 17.50
C GLU A 101 -11.28 12.65 16.14
N THR A 102 -10.78 11.46 15.87
CA THR A 102 -10.14 11.16 14.59
C THR A 102 -11.13 10.72 13.49
N ASN A 103 -12.31 10.17 13.88
CA ASN A 103 -13.42 9.79 12.97
C ASN A 103 -12.97 9.14 11.65
N GLY A 104 -12.04 8.17 11.72
CA GLY A 104 -11.47 7.51 10.54
C GLY A 104 -10.46 8.35 9.75
N LYS A 105 -10.14 9.56 10.21
CA LYS A 105 -9.06 10.39 9.63
C LYS A 105 -7.68 9.94 10.11
N GLU A 106 -6.68 10.20 9.30
CA GLU A 106 -5.27 9.89 9.56
C GLU A 106 -4.52 11.20 9.84
N ALA A 107 -3.62 11.17 10.84
CA ALA A 107 -2.76 12.32 11.13
C ALA A 107 -1.64 12.41 10.10
N HIS A 108 -1.45 13.57 9.50
CA HIS A 108 -0.40 13.86 8.54
C HIS A 108 0.55 14.90 9.09
N HIS A 109 1.83 14.54 9.25
CA HIS A 109 2.88 15.46 9.67
C HIS A 109 3.37 16.28 8.47
N TRP A 110 3.33 17.59 8.59
CA TRP A 110 3.90 18.51 7.61
C TRP A 110 5.37 18.84 7.94
N ASN A 111 5.73 18.74 9.23
CA ASN A 111 7.06 18.97 9.76
C ASN A 111 7.34 17.97 10.90
N TYR A 112 8.32 17.11 10.74
CA TYR A 112 8.68 16.12 11.76
C TYR A 112 9.55 16.70 12.90
N ASN A 113 9.97 17.97 12.82
CA ASN A 113 10.56 18.69 13.95
C ASN A 113 9.47 19.21 14.90
N GLU A 114 8.22 19.28 14.42
CA GLU A 114 7.03 19.64 15.20
C GLU A 114 6.02 18.47 15.21
N PRO A 115 6.40 17.33 15.82
CA PRO A 115 5.64 16.08 15.67
C PRO A 115 4.24 16.16 16.30
N LYS A 116 3.98 17.14 17.13
CA LYS A 116 2.68 17.40 17.77
C LYS A 116 1.77 18.32 16.94
N SER A 117 2.26 18.81 15.80
CA SER A 117 1.53 19.66 14.85
C SER A 117 1.17 18.86 13.62
N VAL A 118 -0.11 18.55 13.41
CA VAL A 118 -0.57 17.65 12.33
C VAL A 118 -1.85 18.15 11.67
N PHE A 119 -2.07 17.70 10.43
CA PHE A 119 -3.37 17.77 9.76
C PHE A 119 -4.15 16.47 9.98
N LEU A 120 -5.44 16.54 10.27
CA LEU A 120 -6.33 15.37 10.25
C LEU A 120 -7.01 15.27 8.89
N LEU A 121 -6.64 14.26 8.12
CA LEU A 121 -7.05 14.07 6.74
C LEU A 121 -7.76 12.75 6.54
N SER A 122 -8.67 12.69 5.57
CA SER A 122 -9.17 11.42 5.10
C SER A 122 -8.03 10.55 4.58
N ARG A 123 -8.19 9.24 4.64
CA ARG A 123 -7.20 8.30 4.09
C ARG A 123 -6.87 8.55 2.61
N LYS A 124 -7.87 9.04 1.84
CA LYS A 124 -7.68 9.39 0.42
C LYS A 124 -6.76 10.60 0.28
N ALA A 125 -7.01 11.67 1.04
CA ALA A 125 -6.20 12.89 1.05
C ALA A 125 -4.76 12.59 1.53
N HIS A 126 -4.62 11.92 2.68
CA HIS A 126 -3.33 11.53 3.25
C HIS A 126 -2.44 10.76 2.27
N LYS A 127 -2.99 9.71 1.64
CA LYS A 127 -2.26 8.95 0.62
C LYS A 127 -1.91 9.79 -0.62
N ARG A 128 -2.80 10.71 -1.03
CA ARG A 128 -2.57 11.55 -2.19
C ARG A 128 -1.42 12.53 -1.95
N ILE A 129 -1.40 13.20 -0.82
CA ILE A 129 -0.32 14.12 -0.44
C ILE A 129 1.03 13.40 -0.43
N HIS A 130 1.11 12.20 0.17
CA HIS A 130 2.37 11.42 0.20
C HIS A 130 2.92 11.03 -1.18
N GLN A 131 2.11 11.09 -2.24
CA GLN A 131 2.60 10.88 -3.61
C GLN A 131 3.36 12.09 -4.18
N TYR A 132 3.21 13.26 -3.57
CA TYR A 132 3.75 14.53 -4.05
C TYR A 132 4.79 15.16 -3.14
N ILE A 133 5.05 14.57 -1.99
CA ILE A 133 6.06 15.03 -1.05
C ILE A 133 7.21 14.03 -0.91
N ILE A 134 8.37 14.56 -0.55
CA ILE A 134 9.55 13.80 -0.14
C ILE A 134 9.86 14.19 1.30
N VAL A 135 9.97 13.20 2.19
CA VAL A 135 10.42 13.44 3.57
C VAL A 135 11.94 13.32 3.60
N ASN A 136 12.61 14.38 3.94
CA ASN A 136 14.05 14.37 4.21
C ASN A 136 14.25 13.93 5.68
N TYR A 137 15.01 12.86 5.89
CA TYR A 137 15.21 12.28 7.21
C TYR A 137 16.32 12.96 8.02
N ASP A 138 17.19 13.75 7.36
CA ASP A 138 18.31 14.41 8.01
C ASP A 138 17.83 15.71 8.67
N ASP A 139 17.07 16.53 7.97
CA ASP A 139 16.53 17.78 8.50
C ASP A 139 15.08 17.66 8.97
N LYS A 140 14.42 16.51 8.74
CA LYS A 140 13.07 16.16 9.19
C LYS A 140 11.95 17.05 8.63
N PHE A 141 12.18 17.70 7.49
CA PHE A 141 11.16 18.45 6.78
C PHE A 141 10.56 17.67 5.61
N CYS A 142 9.35 18.08 5.22
CA CYS A 142 8.77 17.68 3.95
C CYS A 142 9.21 18.63 2.84
N TYR A 143 9.39 18.09 1.66
CA TYR A 143 9.76 18.82 0.44
C TYR A 143 8.77 18.50 -0.67
N THR A 144 8.54 19.44 -1.57
CA THR A 144 7.87 19.16 -2.83
C THR A 144 8.74 18.27 -3.73
N LYS A 145 8.20 17.72 -4.80
CA LYS A 145 9.01 16.94 -5.75
C LYS A 145 10.03 17.78 -6.51
N GLU A 146 9.76 19.06 -6.63
CA GLU A 146 10.63 20.06 -7.25
C GLU A 146 11.76 20.51 -6.31
N GLY A 147 11.75 20.05 -5.04
CA GLY A 147 12.80 20.32 -4.07
C GLY A 147 12.53 21.55 -3.17
N GLU A 148 11.34 22.14 -3.23
CA GLU A 148 10.99 23.25 -2.35
C GLU A 148 10.70 22.71 -0.93
N LYS A 149 11.29 23.37 0.08
CA LYS A 149 11.12 23.02 1.49
C LYS A 149 9.80 23.55 2.04
N LEU A 150 9.02 22.66 2.65
CA LEU A 150 7.78 23.00 3.33
C LEU A 150 8.08 23.31 4.82
N ASP A 151 8.70 24.45 5.07
CA ASP A 151 9.23 24.86 6.38
C ASP A 151 8.22 25.63 7.25
N THR A 152 7.09 26.04 6.67
CA THR A 152 5.99 26.69 7.39
C THR A 152 4.66 25.99 7.16
N VAL A 153 3.74 26.14 8.12
CA VAL A 153 2.36 25.60 8.01
C VAL A 153 1.67 26.15 6.77
N GLU A 154 1.85 27.42 6.47
CA GLU A 154 1.21 28.12 5.35
C GLU A 154 1.69 27.55 4.00
N LYS A 155 3.00 27.33 3.84
CA LYS A 155 3.55 26.70 2.63
C LYS A 155 3.02 25.29 2.47
N ALA A 156 3.05 24.48 3.55
CA ALA A 156 2.54 23.12 3.52
C ALA A 156 1.04 23.11 3.19
N LYS A 157 0.24 23.96 3.81
CA LYS A 157 -1.19 24.08 3.57
C LYS A 157 -1.51 24.47 2.13
N THR A 158 -0.82 25.48 1.59
CA THR A 158 -1.00 25.94 0.20
C THR A 158 -0.66 24.83 -0.78
N TYR A 159 0.47 24.16 -0.60
CA TYR A 159 0.90 23.06 -1.47
C TYR A 159 -0.06 21.86 -1.40
N PHE A 160 -0.46 21.45 -0.20
CA PHE A 160 -1.41 20.34 0.00
C PHE A 160 -2.78 20.69 -0.59
N LYS A 161 -3.25 21.92 -0.41
CA LYS A 161 -4.52 22.37 -0.99
C LYS A 161 -4.50 22.25 -2.52
N GLY A 162 -3.44 22.72 -3.18
CA GLY A 162 -3.28 22.58 -4.62
C GLY A 162 -3.31 21.13 -5.10
N ILE A 163 -2.70 20.20 -4.35
CA ILE A 163 -2.79 18.77 -4.64
C ILE A 163 -4.23 18.27 -4.51
N LEU A 164 -4.90 18.58 -3.40
CA LEU A 164 -6.25 18.08 -3.14
C LEU A 164 -7.25 18.61 -4.16
N ASP A 165 -7.18 19.89 -4.51
CA ASP A 165 -8.03 20.53 -5.52
C ASP A 165 -7.86 19.88 -6.89
N LYS A 166 -6.62 19.61 -7.30
CA LYS A 166 -6.32 18.90 -8.56
C LYS A 166 -7.03 17.54 -8.67
N TYR A 167 -7.31 16.90 -7.55
CA TYR A 167 -7.94 15.57 -7.52
C TYR A 167 -9.39 15.58 -7.01
N GLY A 168 -10.00 16.75 -6.84
CA GLY A 168 -11.36 16.89 -6.36
C GLY A 168 -11.57 16.29 -4.97
N ILE A 169 -10.60 16.48 -4.08
CA ILE A 169 -10.64 16.00 -2.69
C ILE A 169 -10.92 17.19 -1.77
N ASN A 170 -12.08 17.18 -1.11
CA ASN A 170 -12.56 18.29 -0.28
C ASN A 170 -12.25 18.07 1.20
N ASP A 171 -10.96 17.88 1.53
CA ASP A 171 -10.52 17.81 2.93
C ASP A 171 -10.14 19.21 3.42
N GLU A 172 -10.55 19.55 4.64
CA GLU A 172 -10.11 20.76 5.31
C GLU A 172 -8.71 20.60 5.88
N LEU A 173 -7.84 21.56 5.59
CA LEU A 173 -6.46 21.60 6.06
C LEU A 173 -6.35 22.44 7.35
N ASN A 174 -6.93 21.93 8.44
CA ASN A 174 -6.81 22.56 9.76
C ASN A 174 -5.68 21.88 10.54
N VAL A 175 -4.73 22.69 11.00
CA VAL A 175 -3.64 22.22 11.86
C VAL A 175 -4.15 21.98 13.27
N ILE A 176 -3.85 20.84 13.81
CA ILE A 176 -4.10 20.47 15.19
C ILE A 176 -2.77 20.42 15.92
N ASN A 177 -2.67 21.19 17.00
CA ASN A 177 -1.56 21.11 17.94
C ASN A 177 -2.05 20.40 19.21
N TYR A 178 -1.30 19.38 19.66
CA TYR A 178 -1.66 18.62 20.87
C TYR A 178 -0.46 18.50 21.81
N ASN A 179 -0.73 18.26 23.08
CA ASN A 179 0.30 18.18 24.15
C ASN A 179 0.87 16.77 24.32
#